data_b46cbcd555d27943b6b52cb4e49cd763
#
_entry.id   b46cbcd555d27943b6b52cb4e49cd763
#
_cell.length_a   1.000
_cell.length_b   1.000
_cell.length_c   1.000
_cell.angle_alpha   90.00
_cell.angle_beta   90.00
_cell.angle_gamma   90.00
#
_symmetry.space_group_name_H-M   'P 1'
#
loop_
_entity.id
_entity.type
_entity.pdbx_description
1 polymer ?
#
loop_
_entity_poly.entity_id
_entity_poly.type
_entity_poly.pdbx_seq_one_letter_code
_entity_poly.pdbx_strand_id
1 'polypeptide(L)'
;ACPEAVRSSHNVLRACPISDARQELLSYRVSTSPASRVFSYVDYWGTRVDVFGIAVPHTRLEVLVEATVQTRETGPLTACPRLASLRDADFVAEHQEYLESSPHTAWGEQLRREAEIRAANAGDDVVGAVLALHRAAATTLTYAPGSTYVGMDVNEVFARKTGVCQDYA
;
A
#
# COMPACT_ATOMS: atom_id res chain seq x y z
N ALA A 1 -7.12 -4.43 22.57
CA ALA A 1 -6.91 -5.03 23.91
C ALA A 1 -6.75 -6.53 23.76
N CYS A 2 -5.85 -7.13 24.50
CA CYS A 2 -5.61 -8.58 24.51
C CYS A 2 -6.36 -9.20 25.71
N PRO A 3 -6.94 -10.40 25.57
CA PRO A 3 -7.61 -11.08 26.68
C PRO A 3 -6.61 -11.49 27.78
N GLU A 4 -5.37 -11.75 27.42
CA GLU A 4 -4.28 -12.04 28.34
C GLU A 4 -3.20 -10.97 28.27
N ALA A 5 -2.41 -10.83 29.36
CA ALA A 5 -1.33 -9.85 29.39
C ALA A 5 -0.18 -10.28 28.47
N VAL A 6 0.17 -9.41 27.55
CA VAL A 6 1.37 -9.54 26.73
C VAL A 6 2.57 -9.13 27.58
N ARG A 7 3.55 -10.00 27.71
CA ARG A 7 4.75 -9.76 28.56
C ARG A 7 5.68 -8.72 27.97
N SER A 8 5.85 -8.77 26.65
CA SER A 8 6.62 -7.77 25.91
C SER A 8 6.14 -7.72 24.45
N SER A 9 6.28 -6.57 23.81
CA SER A 9 5.99 -6.41 22.38
C SER A 9 7.05 -5.58 21.68
N HIS A 10 7.36 -5.95 20.45
CA HIS A 10 8.14 -5.15 19.51
C HIS A 10 7.22 -4.68 18.39
N ASN A 11 7.24 -3.40 18.11
CA ASN A 11 6.29 -2.77 17.21
C ASN A 11 7.04 -2.00 16.13
N VAL A 12 6.55 -2.12 14.91
CA VAL A 12 7.02 -1.40 13.72
C VAL A 12 5.85 -0.63 13.15
N LEU A 13 6.03 0.68 12.96
CA LEU A 13 5.00 1.58 12.49
C LEU A 13 5.49 2.29 11.22
N ARG A 14 4.66 2.29 10.18
CA ARG A 14 4.83 3.04 8.95
C ARG A 14 3.60 3.92 8.74
N ALA A 15 3.57 5.06 9.43
CA ALA A 15 2.41 5.95 9.44
C ALA A 15 2.77 7.41 9.15
N CYS A 16 4.05 7.70 8.92
CA CYS A 16 4.50 9.05 8.63
C CYS A 16 4.17 9.42 7.18
N PRO A 17 3.40 10.51 6.94
CA PRO A 17 3.22 11.02 5.60
C PRO A 17 4.55 11.46 4.99
N ILE A 18 4.72 11.22 3.70
CA ILE A 18 5.88 11.74 2.96
C ILE A 18 5.63 13.19 2.54
N SER A 19 6.73 13.95 2.33
CA SER A 19 6.66 15.22 1.60
C SER A 19 6.99 14.98 0.14
N ASP A 20 6.14 15.47 -0.76
CA ASP A 20 6.31 15.38 -2.20
C ASP A 20 5.81 16.65 -2.90
N ALA A 21 5.65 16.61 -4.22
CA ALA A 21 5.13 17.74 -4.98
C ALA A 21 3.68 18.13 -4.61
N ARG A 22 2.91 17.21 -4.01
CA ARG A 22 1.49 17.38 -3.70
C ARG A 22 1.21 17.71 -2.25
N GLN A 23 2.17 17.44 -1.35
CA GLN A 23 2.02 17.72 0.07
C GLN A 23 3.35 17.97 0.76
N GLU A 24 3.31 18.71 1.85
CA GLU A 24 4.42 18.97 2.75
C GLU A 24 4.05 18.53 4.17
N LEU A 25 4.90 17.73 4.79
CA LEU A 25 4.76 17.36 6.18
C LEU A 25 5.29 18.48 7.08
N LEU A 26 4.39 19.12 7.83
CA LEU A 26 4.73 20.22 8.73
C LEU A 26 5.11 19.71 10.12
N SER A 27 4.43 18.68 10.62
CA SER A 27 4.74 18.07 11.91
C SER A 27 4.33 16.61 11.94
N TYR A 28 5.06 15.81 12.74
CA TYR A 28 4.75 14.41 12.96
C TYR A 28 5.15 14.00 14.37
N ARG A 29 4.26 13.32 15.07
CA ARG A 29 4.52 12.83 16.42
C ARG A 29 3.87 11.45 16.63
N VAL A 30 4.62 10.58 17.30
CA VAL A 30 4.14 9.28 17.78
C VAL A 30 4.20 9.28 19.30
N SER A 31 3.14 8.85 19.95
CA SER A 31 3.10 8.59 21.38
C SER A 31 2.48 7.23 21.67
N THR A 32 2.91 6.59 22.76
CA THR A 32 2.48 5.23 23.11
C THR A 32 2.01 5.17 24.57
N SER A 33 1.05 4.30 24.82
CA SER A 33 0.64 3.93 26.17
C SER A 33 0.55 2.40 26.26
N PRO A 34 1.39 1.72 27.07
CA PRO A 34 2.43 2.25 27.96
C PRO A 34 3.48 3.10 27.21
N ALA A 35 4.05 4.10 27.91
CA ALA A 35 5.04 4.97 27.32
C ALA A 35 6.32 4.22 26.94
N SER A 36 6.83 4.49 25.74
CA SER A 36 8.07 3.91 25.24
C SER A 36 8.86 4.93 24.43
N ARG A 37 10.17 4.70 24.36
CA ARG A 37 11.03 5.44 23.45
C ARG A 37 10.82 4.93 22.02
N VAL A 38 10.51 5.84 21.12
CA VAL A 38 10.38 5.56 19.69
C VAL A 38 11.70 5.92 18.99
N PHE A 39 12.22 4.97 18.21
CA PHE A 39 13.36 5.17 17.33
C PHE A 39 12.87 5.21 15.91
N SER A 40 13.49 6.01 15.06
CA SER A 40 13.08 6.18 13.67
C SER A 40 14.26 5.98 12.74
N TYR A 41 13.98 5.39 11.56
CA TYR A 41 14.92 5.33 10.45
C TYR A 41 14.13 5.47 9.13
N VAL A 42 14.83 5.65 8.03
CA VAL A 42 14.25 5.61 6.69
C VAL A 42 14.66 4.30 6.05
N ASP A 43 13.69 3.54 5.55
CA ASP A 43 13.96 2.28 4.89
C ASP A 43 14.39 2.47 3.43
N TYR A 44 14.67 1.35 2.74
CA TYR A 44 15.08 1.34 1.34
C TYR A 44 14.10 2.10 0.41
N TRP A 45 12.82 2.06 0.72
CA TRP A 45 11.76 2.71 -0.06
C TRP A 45 11.57 4.19 0.25
N GLY A 46 12.43 4.78 1.07
CA GLY A 46 12.29 6.16 1.53
C GLY A 46 11.17 6.35 2.56
N THR A 47 10.60 5.26 3.08
CA THR A 47 9.54 5.33 4.09
C THR A 47 10.14 5.50 5.47
N ARG A 48 9.66 6.47 6.25
CA ARG A 48 9.99 6.57 7.66
C ARG A 48 9.36 5.42 8.43
N VAL A 49 10.19 4.69 9.14
CA VAL A 49 9.81 3.56 10.00
C VAL A 49 10.09 3.95 11.45
N ASP A 50 9.06 3.89 12.27
CA ASP A 50 9.17 4.10 13.72
C ASP A 50 9.10 2.73 14.41
N VAL A 51 10.08 2.46 15.30
CA VAL A 51 10.17 1.21 16.05
C VAL A 51 10.20 1.48 17.54
N PHE A 52 9.46 0.70 18.29
CA PHE A 52 9.43 0.78 19.75
C PHE A 52 9.12 -0.55 20.39
N GLY A 53 9.55 -0.72 21.64
CA GLY A 53 9.30 -1.93 22.43
C GLY A 53 8.61 -1.59 23.74
N ILE A 54 7.64 -2.40 24.14
CA ILE A 54 7.03 -2.37 25.47
C ILE A 54 7.52 -3.58 26.24
N ALA A 55 8.34 -3.35 27.25
CA ALA A 55 8.97 -4.40 28.06
C ALA A 55 8.21 -4.69 29.38
N VAL A 56 7.06 -4.02 29.59
CA VAL A 56 6.22 -4.25 30.75
C VAL A 56 4.97 -5.06 30.38
N PRO A 57 4.46 -5.94 31.25
CA PRO A 57 3.21 -6.65 30.98
C PRO A 57 2.05 -5.66 30.77
N HIS A 58 1.31 -5.87 29.69
CA HIS A 58 0.18 -5.00 29.34
C HIS A 58 -0.93 -5.78 28.63
N THR A 59 -2.18 -5.39 28.87
CA THR A 59 -3.35 -5.93 28.18
C THR A 59 -3.86 -4.98 27.08
N ARG A 60 -3.34 -3.74 27.09
CA ARG A 60 -3.71 -2.70 26.11
C ARG A 60 -2.45 -1.98 25.67
N LEU A 61 -2.34 -1.79 24.37
CA LEU A 61 -1.38 -0.89 23.75
C LEU A 61 -2.18 0.15 22.95
N GLU A 62 -1.91 1.41 23.23
CA GLU A 62 -2.37 2.53 22.42
C GLU A 62 -1.19 3.17 21.71
N VAL A 63 -1.36 3.44 20.44
CA VAL A 63 -0.41 4.18 19.62
C VAL A 63 -1.16 5.36 19.02
N LEU A 64 -0.78 6.57 19.39
CA LEU A 64 -1.33 7.80 18.84
C LEU A 64 -0.31 8.40 17.87
N VAL A 65 -0.76 8.58 16.63
CA VAL A 65 -0.01 9.25 15.57
C VAL A 65 -0.71 10.56 15.24
N GLU A 66 0.03 11.64 15.31
CA GLU A 66 -0.44 12.97 14.93
C GLU A 66 0.46 13.52 13.82
N ALA A 67 -0.14 13.92 12.72
CA ALA A 67 0.57 14.53 11.59
C ALA A 67 -0.19 15.76 11.10
N THR A 68 0.55 16.81 10.77
CA THR A 68 0.02 17.98 10.10
C THR A 68 0.66 18.06 8.72
N VAL A 69 -0.17 18.06 7.68
CA VAL A 69 0.28 18.16 6.29
C VAL A 69 -0.38 19.35 5.63
N GLN A 70 0.38 20.02 4.78
CA GLN A 70 -0.13 21.05 3.88
C GLN A 70 -0.21 20.46 2.48
N THR A 71 -1.42 20.30 1.97
CA THR A 71 -1.64 19.84 0.60
C THR A 71 -1.49 20.97 -0.39
N ARG A 72 -1.08 20.65 -1.61
CA ARG A 72 -0.92 21.59 -2.72
C ARG A 72 -1.77 21.10 -3.89
N GLU A 73 -2.39 22.03 -4.62
CA GLU A 73 -3.02 21.69 -5.88
C GLU A 73 -1.98 21.16 -6.88
N THR A 74 -2.28 20.03 -7.47
CA THR A 74 -1.52 19.51 -8.60
C THR A 74 -2.22 19.92 -9.88
N GLY A 75 -1.48 20.50 -10.81
CA GLY A 75 -2.00 20.77 -12.15
C GLY A 75 -2.45 19.48 -12.84
N PRO A 76 -3.16 19.60 -13.95
CA PRO A 76 -3.55 18.44 -14.75
C PRO A 76 -2.31 17.66 -15.20
N LEU A 77 -2.46 16.37 -15.38
CA LEU A 77 -1.42 15.53 -15.98
C LEU A 77 -1.15 16.06 -17.40
N THR A 78 0.03 16.59 -17.61
CA THR A 78 0.41 17.23 -18.90
C THR A 78 1.05 16.26 -19.88
N ALA A 79 1.44 15.08 -19.43
CA ALA A 79 2.00 14.02 -20.26
C ALA A 79 1.29 12.70 -19.98
N CYS A 80 0.85 12.04 -21.04
CA CYS A 80 0.31 10.67 -20.99
C CYS A 80 1.35 9.75 -21.65
N PRO A 81 2.18 9.05 -20.87
CA PRO A 81 3.12 8.10 -21.43
C PRO A 81 2.38 6.99 -22.18
N ARG A 82 3.01 6.46 -23.22
CA ARG A 82 2.44 5.37 -24.01
C ARG A 82 2.71 4.03 -23.30
N LEU A 83 1.80 3.08 -23.45
CA LEU A 83 1.99 1.73 -22.89
C LEU A 83 3.28 1.06 -23.37
N ALA A 84 3.72 1.37 -24.60
CA ALA A 84 4.98 0.86 -25.13
C ALA A 84 6.19 1.27 -24.27
N SER A 85 6.19 2.50 -23.70
CA SER A 85 7.32 2.98 -22.89
C SER A 85 7.53 2.21 -21.58
N LEU A 86 6.54 1.48 -21.10
CA LEU A 86 6.67 0.60 -19.93
C LEU A 86 7.57 -0.63 -20.20
N ARG A 87 7.97 -0.86 -21.46
CA ARG A 87 8.87 -1.93 -21.87
C ARG A 87 10.29 -1.44 -22.13
N ASP A 88 10.54 -0.15 -22.00
CA ASP A 88 11.87 0.42 -22.16
C ASP A 88 12.82 -0.18 -21.11
N ALA A 89 14.04 -0.54 -21.53
CA ALA A 89 14.98 -1.24 -20.66
C ALA A 89 15.32 -0.47 -19.39
N ASP A 90 15.44 0.85 -19.50
CA ASP A 90 15.74 1.71 -18.35
C ASP A 90 14.56 1.74 -17.36
N PHE A 91 13.31 1.83 -17.87
CA PHE A 91 12.12 1.76 -17.05
C PHE A 91 12.00 0.42 -16.32
N VAL A 92 12.22 -0.68 -17.04
CA VAL A 92 12.17 -2.03 -16.45
C VAL A 92 13.25 -2.20 -15.38
N ALA A 93 14.47 -1.74 -15.62
CA ALA A 93 15.57 -1.82 -14.67
C ALA A 93 15.30 -0.99 -13.39
N GLU A 94 14.75 0.21 -13.54
CA GLU A 94 14.41 1.10 -12.41
C GLU A 94 13.26 0.57 -11.57
N HIS A 95 12.31 -0.17 -12.17
CA HIS A 95 11.09 -0.62 -11.52
C HIS A 95 11.00 -2.15 -11.37
N GLN A 96 12.13 -2.86 -11.52
CA GLN A 96 12.18 -4.33 -11.51
C GLN A 96 11.46 -4.95 -10.30
N GLU A 97 11.65 -4.39 -9.11
CA GLU A 97 11.08 -4.88 -7.86
C GLU A 97 9.55 -4.86 -7.83
N TYR A 98 8.93 -3.94 -8.58
CA TYR A 98 7.47 -3.86 -8.73
C TYR A 98 6.94 -4.78 -9.84
N LEU A 99 7.82 -5.22 -10.75
CA LEU A 99 7.45 -6.08 -11.88
C LEU A 99 7.61 -7.57 -11.55
N GLU A 100 8.35 -7.89 -10.49
CA GLU A 100 8.51 -9.28 -10.04
C GLU A 100 7.29 -9.73 -9.22
N SER A 101 6.81 -10.92 -9.52
CA SER A 101 5.71 -11.52 -8.76
C SER A 101 6.24 -12.20 -7.51
N SER A 102 5.49 -12.07 -6.42
CA SER A 102 5.69 -12.82 -5.18
C SER A 102 4.69 -13.98 -5.09
N PRO A 103 4.85 -14.91 -4.13
CA PRO A 103 3.86 -15.96 -3.89
C PRO A 103 2.43 -15.43 -3.66
N HIS A 104 2.30 -14.17 -3.21
CA HIS A 104 0.99 -13.56 -2.92
C HIS A 104 0.45 -12.69 -4.07
N THR A 105 1.33 -12.24 -4.97
CA THR A 105 0.99 -11.36 -6.10
C THR A 105 1.08 -12.06 -7.46
N ALA A 106 1.39 -13.35 -7.49
CA ALA A 106 1.43 -14.12 -8.72
C ALA A 106 0.02 -14.30 -9.26
N TRP A 107 -0.32 -13.58 -10.31
CA TRP A 107 -1.63 -13.67 -10.95
C TRP A 107 -1.75 -14.89 -11.88
N GLY A 108 -2.93 -15.53 -11.85
CA GLY A 108 -3.28 -16.59 -12.77
C GLY A 108 -3.77 -16.06 -14.12
N GLU A 109 -3.96 -16.98 -15.04
CA GLU A 109 -4.35 -16.69 -16.43
C GLU A 109 -5.65 -15.88 -16.53
N GLN A 110 -6.63 -16.16 -15.67
CA GLN A 110 -7.90 -15.46 -15.69
C GLN A 110 -7.76 -13.98 -15.32
N LEU A 111 -7.03 -13.69 -14.23
CA LEU A 111 -6.78 -12.32 -13.79
C LEU A 111 -5.94 -11.56 -14.81
N ARG A 112 -4.91 -12.21 -15.36
CA ARG A 112 -4.08 -11.66 -16.42
C ARG A 112 -4.90 -11.25 -17.64
N ARG A 113 -5.76 -12.15 -18.13
CA ARG A 113 -6.60 -11.89 -19.29
C ARG A 113 -7.59 -10.75 -19.07
N GLU A 114 -8.21 -10.68 -17.90
CA GLU A 114 -9.08 -9.56 -17.54
C GLU A 114 -8.33 -8.22 -17.52
N ALA A 115 -7.13 -8.20 -16.95
CA ALA A 115 -6.30 -7.00 -16.92
C ALA A 115 -5.89 -6.56 -18.33
N GLU A 116 -5.45 -7.48 -19.19
CA GLU A 116 -5.09 -7.21 -20.58
C GLU A 116 -6.26 -6.62 -21.38
N ILE A 117 -7.46 -7.19 -21.26
CA ILE A 117 -8.66 -6.67 -21.93
C ILE A 117 -8.95 -5.23 -21.48
N ARG A 118 -8.88 -4.96 -20.18
CA ARG A 118 -9.17 -3.64 -19.62
C ARG A 118 -8.14 -2.60 -20.08
N ALA A 119 -6.86 -2.98 -20.02
CA ALA A 119 -5.77 -2.10 -20.47
C ALA A 119 -5.87 -1.82 -21.99
N ALA A 120 -6.15 -2.83 -22.81
CA ALA A 120 -6.29 -2.68 -24.24
C ALA A 120 -7.45 -1.74 -24.64
N ASN A 121 -8.55 -1.77 -23.91
CA ASN A 121 -9.70 -0.89 -24.14
C ASN A 121 -9.41 0.60 -23.84
N ALA A 122 -8.36 0.89 -23.11
CA ALA A 122 -7.92 2.26 -22.83
C ALA A 122 -7.02 2.84 -23.93
N GLY A 123 -6.69 2.06 -24.95
CA GLY A 123 -5.77 2.46 -26.03
C GLY A 123 -4.30 2.43 -25.59
N ASP A 124 -3.46 3.24 -26.24
CA ASP A 124 -2.02 3.33 -25.96
C ASP A 124 -1.72 4.44 -24.92
N ASP A 125 -2.50 4.49 -23.86
CA ASP A 125 -2.41 5.50 -22.80
C ASP A 125 -2.26 4.82 -21.43
N VAL A 126 -1.12 5.04 -20.76
CA VAL A 126 -0.84 4.47 -19.42
C VAL A 126 -1.85 4.95 -18.39
N VAL A 127 -2.19 6.22 -18.39
CA VAL A 127 -3.12 6.79 -17.41
C VAL A 127 -4.52 6.19 -17.59
N GLY A 128 -4.97 6.11 -18.85
CA GLY A 128 -6.23 5.45 -19.20
C GLY A 128 -6.27 3.99 -18.76
N ALA A 129 -5.19 3.25 -19.00
CA ALA A 129 -5.06 1.84 -18.59
C ALA A 129 -5.11 1.69 -17.06
N VAL A 130 -4.35 2.50 -16.31
CA VAL A 130 -4.35 2.49 -14.85
C VAL A 130 -5.74 2.80 -14.29
N LEU A 131 -6.43 3.82 -14.82
CA LEU A 131 -7.78 4.18 -14.40
C LEU A 131 -8.80 3.07 -14.73
N ALA A 132 -8.65 2.39 -15.87
CA ALA A 132 -9.50 1.27 -16.24
C ALA A 132 -9.32 0.07 -15.28
N LEU A 133 -8.08 -0.25 -14.93
CA LEU A 133 -7.75 -1.32 -13.96
C LEU A 133 -8.24 -0.96 -12.56
N HIS A 134 -8.01 0.27 -12.11
CA HIS A 134 -8.51 0.76 -10.82
C HIS A 134 -10.05 0.64 -10.72
N ARG A 135 -10.78 1.08 -11.74
CA ARG A 135 -12.25 0.94 -11.78
C ARG A 135 -12.67 -0.52 -11.80
N ALA A 136 -11.93 -1.38 -12.52
CA ALA A 136 -12.23 -2.80 -12.55
C ALA A 136 -12.08 -3.45 -11.16
N ALA A 137 -11.01 -3.16 -10.43
CA ALA A 137 -10.84 -3.61 -9.05
C ALA A 137 -12.00 -3.12 -8.15
N ALA A 138 -12.30 -1.82 -8.21
CA ALA A 138 -13.36 -1.21 -7.40
C ALA A 138 -14.78 -1.76 -7.70
N THR A 139 -15.03 -2.23 -8.93
CA THR A 139 -16.35 -2.77 -9.32
C THR A 139 -16.44 -4.29 -9.23
N THR A 140 -15.32 -4.99 -9.27
CA THR A 140 -15.28 -6.46 -9.22
C THR A 140 -15.28 -6.96 -7.78
N LEU A 141 -14.59 -6.26 -6.88
CA LEU A 141 -14.49 -6.65 -5.48
C LEU A 141 -15.55 -5.95 -4.63
N THR A 142 -16.12 -6.69 -3.71
CA THR A 142 -16.97 -6.14 -2.62
C THR A 142 -16.13 -6.04 -1.36
N TYR A 143 -16.08 -4.86 -0.74
CA TYR A 143 -15.37 -4.68 0.51
C TYR A 143 -16.07 -5.43 1.66
N ALA A 144 -15.40 -6.40 2.24
CA ALA A 144 -15.94 -7.24 3.30
C ALA A 144 -14.89 -7.48 4.40
N PRO A 145 -14.97 -6.77 5.54
CA PRO A 145 -14.03 -6.99 6.64
C PRO A 145 -14.01 -8.45 7.09
N GLY A 146 -12.80 -9.00 7.24
CA GLY A 146 -12.59 -10.40 7.65
C GLY A 146 -12.78 -11.43 6.54
N SER A 147 -13.02 -11.03 5.29
CA SER A 147 -13.14 -11.95 4.15
C SER A 147 -11.80 -12.53 3.69
N THR A 148 -10.71 -11.82 3.97
CA THR A 148 -9.35 -12.22 3.60
C THR A 148 -8.41 -12.15 4.80
N TYR A 149 -7.29 -12.85 4.71
CA TYR A 149 -6.22 -12.86 5.72
C TYR A 149 -4.87 -12.58 5.06
N VAL A 150 -3.89 -12.18 5.86
CA VAL A 150 -2.53 -11.91 5.37
C VAL A 150 -1.94 -13.19 4.76
N GLY A 151 -1.56 -13.12 3.49
CA GLY A 151 -1.01 -14.24 2.74
C GLY A 151 -2.03 -15.01 1.89
N MET A 152 -3.29 -14.56 1.81
CA MET A 152 -4.24 -15.10 0.84
C MET A 152 -3.75 -14.82 -0.59
N ASP A 153 -3.91 -15.79 -1.47
CA ASP A 153 -3.53 -15.70 -2.89
C ASP A 153 -4.46 -14.74 -3.65
N VAL A 154 -3.90 -13.90 -4.51
CA VAL A 154 -4.65 -12.91 -5.28
C VAL A 154 -5.71 -13.54 -6.19
N ASN A 155 -5.46 -14.75 -6.70
CA ASN A 155 -6.42 -15.44 -7.56
C ASN A 155 -7.64 -15.93 -6.75
N GLU A 156 -7.42 -16.33 -5.50
CA GLU A 156 -8.50 -16.70 -4.59
C GLU A 156 -9.37 -15.48 -4.23
N VAL A 157 -8.75 -14.33 -3.96
CA VAL A 157 -9.45 -13.05 -3.75
C VAL A 157 -10.31 -12.70 -4.98
N PHE A 158 -9.70 -12.77 -6.16
CA PHE A 158 -10.39 -12.48 -7.41
C PHE A 158 -11.57 -13.43 -7.67
N ALA A 159 -11.40 -14.73 -7.39
CA ALA A 159 -12.47 -15.73 -7.55
C ALA A 159 -13.64 -15.50 -6.56
N ARG A 160 -13.33 -15.11 -5.32
CA ARG A 160 -14.34 -14.82 -4.29
C ARG A 160 -15.05 -13.49 -4.50
N LYS A 161 -14.47 -12.56 -5.25
CA LYS A 161 -14.97 -11.19 -5.48
C LYS A 161 -15.20 -10.41 -4.19
N THR A 162 -14.48 -10.74 -3.13
CA THR A 162 -14.52 -10.05 -1.84
C THR A 162 -13.11 -9.79 -1.36
N GLY A 163 -12.88 -8.62 -0.76
CA GLY A 163 -11.55 -8.25 -0.30
C GLY A 163 -11.59 -7.15 0.73
N VAL A 164 -10.42 -6.84 1.30
CA VAL A 164 -10.18 -5.71 2.18
C VAL A 164 -9.14 -4.77 1.57
N CYS A 165 -8.69 -3.75 2.29
CA CYS A 165 -7.81 -2.71 1.76
C CYS A 165 -6.55 -3.24 1.03
N GLN A 166 -5.93 -4.31 1.53
CA GLN A 166 -4.75 -4.92 0.90
C GLN A 166 -5.04 -5.54 -0.48
N ASP A 167 -6.26 -5.96 -0.72
CA ASP A 167 -6.67 -6.67 -1.94
C ASP A 167 -7.07 -5.69 -3.05
N TYR A 168 -7.35 -4.45 -2.70
CA TYR A 168 -7.61 -3.35 -3.65
C TYR A 168 -6.33 -2.63 -4.09
N ALA A 169 -5.23 -2.76 -3.35
CA ALA A 169 -3.94 -2.14 -3.65
C ALA A 169 -3.14 -2.98 -4.64
#